data_33c2011b36e6d801b58125283f6ebeed
#
_entry.id   33c2011b36e6d801b58125283f6ebeed
#
_cell.length_a   1.000
_cell.length_b   1.000
_cell.length_c   1.000
_cell.angle_alpha   90.00
_cell.angle_beta   90.00
_cell.angle_gamma   90.00
#
_symmetry.space_group_name_H-M   'P 1'
#
loop_
_entity.id
_entity.type
_entity.pdbx_description
1 polymer ?
#
loop_
_entity_poly.entity_id
_entity_poly.type
_entity_poly.pdbx_seq_one_letter_code
_entity_poly.pdbx_strand_id
1 'polypeptide(L)'
;MKVEDVPQDLKFTEGTPVRPPIYAVASEGKYQMVNSVGWEAKNEAIQWQLDAVQEECDEVLERIKKGESTLLEYYAVKNLMTPELLAHYADIPKRKVRKHLSDPEAFASLDEKTLSAYAEALRMTVEELKTFPEK
;
A
#
# COMPACT_ATOMS: atom_id res chain seq x y z
N MET A 1 -19.21 -11.83 23.52
CA MET A 1 -17.82 -12.29 23.70
C MET A 1 -17.30 -11.80 25.05
N LYS A 2 -16.75 -12.66 25.82
CA LYS A 2 -16.10 -12.27 27.09
C LYS A 2 -14.74 -11.64 26.81
N VAL A 3 -14.24 -10.81 27.73
CA VAL A 3 -12.94 -10.13 27.55
C VAL A 3 -11.81 -11.14 27.38
N GLU A 4 -11.85 -12.24 28.10
CA GLU A 4 -10.87 -13.34 28.03
C GLU A 4 -10.87 -14.11 26.70
N ASP A 5 -11.97 -14.03 25.95
CA ASP A 5 -12.14 -14.71 24.64
C ASP A 5 -11.75 -13.82 23.45
N VAL A 6 -11.31 -12.58 23.68
CA VAL A 6 -10.91 -11.66 22.60
C VAL A 6 -9.66 -12.20 21.90
N PRO A 7 -9.71 -12.38 20.57
CA PRO A 7 -8.56 -12.90 19.81
C PRO A 7 -7.31 -12.03 19.95
N GLN A 8 -6.16 -12.65 20.14
CA GLN A 8 -4.86 -12.00 20.33
C GLN A 8 -3.78 -12.66 19.45
N ASP A 9 -4.10 -12.91 18.19
CA ASP A 9 -3.12 -13.42 17.23
C ASP A 9 -2.16 -12.29 16.83
N LEU A 10 -0.91 -12.37 17.29
CA LEU A 10 0.12 -11.35 17.11
C LEU A 10 0.90 -11.48 15.79
N LYS A 11 0.64 -12.52 15.01
CA LYS A 11 1.44 -12.88 13.83
C LYS A 11 1.70 -11.72 12.86
N PHE A 12 0.71 -10.85 12.61
CA PHE A 12 0.80 -9.76 11.63
C PHE A 12 0.82 -8.37 12.25
N THR A 13 0.44 -8.25 13.52
CA THR A 13 0.35 -6.96 14.21
C THR A 13 1.46 -6.76 15.24
N GLU A 14 2.34 -7.73 15.39
CA GLU A 14 3.49 -7.63 16.27
C GLU A 14 4.38 -6.46 15.85
N GLY A 15 4.70 -5.60 16.80
CA GLY A 15 5.49 -4.40 16.54
C GLY A 15 4.71 -3.23 15.91
N THR A 16 3.41 -3.39 15.63
CA THR A 16 2.58 -2.28 15.13
C THR A 16 1.70 -1.69 16.23
N PRO A 17 1.42 -0.38 16.20
CA PRO A 17 0.51 0.24 17.15
C PRO A 17 -0.98 0.01 16.82
N VAL A 18 -1.28 -0.57 15.66
CA VAL A 18 -2.65 -0.71 15.17
C VAL A 18 -3.29 -1.96 15.75
N ARG A 19 -4.29 -1.77 16.59
CA ARG A 19 -5.08 -2.84 17.20
C ARG A 19 -6.56 -2.49 17.08
N PRO A 20 -7.35 -3.21 16.27
CA PRO A 20 -8.76 -2.89 16.10
C PRO A 20 -9.51 -3.08 17.44
N PRO A 21 -10.37 -2.11 17.81
CA PRO A 21 -11.19 -2.24 19.01
C PRO A 21 -12.34 -3.22 18.80
N ILE A 22 -12.63 -4.03 19.81
CA ILE A 22 -13.73 -4.98 19.80
C ILE A 22 -14.54 -4.79 21.10
N TYR A 23 -15.87 -4.81 20.99
CA TYR A 23 -16.74 -4.81 22.16
C TYR A 23 -16.80 -6.24 22.73
N ALA A 24 -16.48 -6.38 24.00
CA ALA A 24 -16.52 -7.64 24.71
C ALA A 24 -17.27 -7.51 26.03
N VAL A 25 -17.79 -8.62 26.53
CA VAL A 25 -18.52 -8.66 27.80
C VAL A 25 -17.53 -8.85 28.96
N ALA A 26 -17.45 -7.86 29.84
CA ALA A 26 -16.67 -7.94 31.06
C ALA A 26 -17.33 -8.87 32.07
N SER A 27 -16.60 -9.27 33.15
CA SER A 27 -17.06 -10.18 34.19
C SER A 27 -18.35 -9.73 34.87
N GLU A 28 -18.66 -8.44 34.84
CA GLU A 28 -19.89 -7.87 35.42
C GLU A 28 -21.08 -7.86 34.47
N GLY A 29 -20.96 -8.45 33.28
CA GLY A 29 -22.01 -8.48 32.25
C GLY A 29 -22.19 -7.20 31.47
N LYS A 30 -21.29 -6.22 31.62
CA LYS A 30 -21.29 -4.97 30.84
C LYS A 30 -20.40 -5.09 29.62
N TYR A 31 -20.79 -4.40 28.54
CA TYR A 31 -19.94 -4.31 27.33
C TYR A 31 -18.75 -3.42 27.60
N GLN A 32 -17.60 -3.89 27.17
CA GLN A 32 -16.34 -3.16 27.25
C GLN A 32 -15.63 -3.19 25.91
N MET A 33 -15.08 -2.05 25.49
CA MET A 33 -14.25 -1.98 24.30
C MET A 33 -12.85 -2.50 24.60
N VAL A 34 -12.39 -3.50 23.84
CA VAL A 34 -11.07 -4.12 24.01
C VAL A 34 -10.32 -4.05 22.70
N ASN A 35 -9.05 -3.62 22.73
CA ASN A 35 -8.20 -3.65 21.56
C ASN A 35 -7.77 -5.10 21.27
N SER A 36 -8.01 -5.55 20.05
CA SER A 36 -7.65 -6.88 19.58
C SER A 36 -6.54 -6.82 18.55
N VAL A 37 -5.71 -7.85 18.49
CA VAL A 37 -4.74 -8.03 17.40
C VAL A 37 -5.31 -8.82 16.23
N GLY A 38 -6.58 -9.21 16.31
CA GLY A 38 -7.32 -9.86 15.23
C GLY A 38 -7.43 -11.38 15.37
N TRP A 39 -8.12 -11.96 14.41
CA TRP A 39 -8.36 -13.40 14.30
C TRP A 39 -7.38 -14.01 13.29
N GLU A 40 -6.98 -15.25 13.49
CA GLU A 40 -6.10 -15.96 12.57
C GLU A 40 -6.61 -15.95 11.13
N ALA A 41 -7.89 -16.28 10.90
CA ALA A 41 -8.49 -16.26 9.57
C ALA A 41 -8.46 -14.87 8.90
N LYS A 42 -8.70 -13.80 9.67
CA LYS A 42 -8.57 -12.42 9.18
C LYS A 42 -7.14 -12.08 8.83
N ASN A 43 -6.18 -12.51 9.65
CA ASN A 43 -4.76 -12.26 9.44
C ASN A 43 -4.23 -13.02 8.22
N GLU A 44 -4.70 -14.25 7.98
CA GLU A 44 -4.39 -15.00 6.76
C GLU A 44 -4.92 -14.33 5.51
N ALA A 45 -6.16 -13.81 5.54
CA ALA A 45 -6.73 -13.06 4.42
C ALA A 45 -5.93 -11.79 4.11
N ILE A 46 -5.48 -11.06 5.15
CA ILE A 46 -4.61 -9.90 5.01
C ILE A 46 -3.27 -10.32 4.39
N GLN A 47 -2.70 -11.44 4.84
CA GLN A 47 -1.43 -11.95 4.30
C GLN A 47 -1.55 -12.29 2.81
N TRP A 48 -2.63 -12.92 2.38
CA TRP A 48 -2.86 -13.22 0.96
C TRP A 48 -2.93 -11.95 0.11
N GLN A 49 -3.57 -10.89 0.61
CA GLN A 49 -3.61 -9.59 -0.08
C GLN A 49 -2.21 -8.96 -0.19
N LEU A 50 -1.43 -9.02 0.88
CA LEU A 50 -0.05 -8.52 0.89
C LEU A 50 0.84 -9.32 -0.05
N ASP A 51 0.70 -10.64 -0.08
CA ASP A 51 1.46 -11.51 -0.97
C ASP A 51 1.12 -11.23 -2.44
N ALA A 52 -0.16 -11.03 -2.77
CA ALA A 52 -0.61 -10.68 -4.12
C ALA A 52 -0.03 -9.33 -4.57
N VAL A 53 -0.03 -8.32 -3.70
CA VAL A 53 0.60 -7.01 -3.98
C VAL A 53 2.10 -7.16 -4.18
N GLN A 54 2.76 -7.98 -3.38
CA GLN A 54 4.19 -8.22 -3.51
C GLN A 54 4.53 -8.90 -4.85
N GLU A 55 3.75 -9.88 -5.27
CA GLU A 55 3.91 -10.54 -6.58
C GLU A 55 3.75 -9.53 -7.72
N GLU A 56 2.73 -8.68 -7.69
CA GLU A 56 2.57 -7.60 -8.67
C GLU A 56 3.76 -6.65 -8.68
N CYS A 57 4.25 -6.26 -7.52
CA CYS A 57 5.44 -5.42 -7.41
C CYS A 57 6.67 -6.09 -8.04
N ASP A 58 6.88 -7.37 -7.80
CA ASP A 58 7.99 -8.13 -8.37
C ASP A 58 7.88 -8.23 -9.89
N GLU A 59 6.69 -8.44 -10.43
CA GLU A 59 6.44 -8.43 -11.88
C GLU A 59 6.74 -7.06 -12.50
N VAL A 60 6.33 -5.99 -11.82
CA VAL A 60 6.64 -4.61 -12.27
C VAL A 60 8.15 -4.37 -12.28
N LEU A 61 8.87 -4.81 -11.25
CA LEU A 61 10.34 -4.68 -11.19
C LEU A 61 11.01 -5.42 -12.35
N GLU A 62 10.55 -6.62 -12.68
CA GLU A 62 11.07 -7.36 -13.84
C GLU A 62 10.80 -6.61 -15.16
N ARG A 63 9.61 -6.02 -15.32
CA ARG A 63 9.30 -5.20 -16.49
C ARG A 63 10.15 -3.93 -16.55
N ILE A 64 10.45 -3.30 -15.41
CA ILE A 64 11.34 -2.14 -15.34
C ILE A 64 12.75 -2.52 -15.82
N LYS A 65 13.26 -3.66 -15.40
CA LYS A 65 14.58 -4.17 -15.85
C LYS A 65 14.64 -4.41 -17.36
N LYS A 66 13.51 -4.78 -17.95
CA LYS A 66 13.37 -4.96 -19.41
C LYS A 66 13.09 -3.67 -20.17
N GLY A 67 12.85 -2.55 -19.47
CA GLY A 67 12.50 -1.27 -20.08
C GLY A 67 11.03 -1.16 -20.52
N GLU A 68 10.15 -1.98 -19.96
CA GLU A 68 8.73 -2.01 -20.30
C GLU A 68 7.82 -1.30 -19.29
N SER A 69 8.38 -0.83 -18.18
CA SER A 69 7.65 -0.17 -17.10
C SER A 69 8.51 0.90 -16.44
N THR A 70 7.93 1.58 -15.44
CA THR A 70 8.59 2.68 -14.72
C THR A 70 8.48 2.49 -13.20
N LEU A 71 9.35 3.18 -12.45
CA LEU A 71 9.27 3.23 -10.99
C LEU A 71 7.93 3.80 -10.49
N LEU A 72 7.31 4.68 -11.28
CA LEU A 72 5.99 5.21 -10.95
C LEU A 72 4.95 4.10 -10.86
N GLU A 73 4.94 3.15 -11.79
CA GLU A 73 4.05 1.99 -11.74
C GLU A 73 4.33 1.12 -10.51
N TYR A 74 5.60 0.87 -10.21
CA TYR A 74 5.99 0.11 -9.02
C TYR A 74 5.42 0.71 -7.74
N TYR A 75 5.62 2.00 -7.52
CA TYR A 75 5.13 2.67 -6.32
C TYR A 75 3.62 2.84 -6.30
N ALA A 76 2.98 3.01 -7.45
CA ALA A 76 1.52 3.03 -7.55
C ALA A 76 0.92 1.68 -7.13
N VAL A 77 1.45 0.57 -7.63
CA VAL A 77 1.01 -0.79 -7.24
C VAL A 77 1.26 -1.02 -5.74
N LYS A 78 2.43 -0.66 -5.25
CA LYS A 78 2.78 -0.81 -3.84
C LYS A 78 1.83 -0.04 -2.91
N ASN A 79 1.33 1.10 -3.34
CA ASN A 79 0.38 1.93 -2.59
C ASN A 79 -1.09 1.65 -2.95
N LEU A 80 -1.37 0.59 -3.70
CA LEU A 80 -2.71 0.20 -4.13
C LEU A 80 -3.45 1.29 -4.91
N MET A 81 -2.71 2.10 -5.67
CA MET A 81 -3.27 3.14 -6.51
C MET A 81 -3.48 2.66 -7.94
N THR A 82 -4.70 2.85 -8.45
CA THR A 82 -5.00 2.67 -9.86
C THR A 82 -4.56 3.91 -10.65
N PRO A 83 -4.40 3.82 -11.99
CA PRO A 83 -4.12 5.01 -12.81
C PRO A 83 -5.15 6.13 -12.62
N GLU A 84 -6.41 5.77 -12.42
CA GLU A 84 -7.49 6.71 -12.16
C GLU A 84 -7.31 7.48 -10.85
N LEU A 85 -6.99 6.76 -9.77
CA LEU A 85 -6.73 7.37 -8.46
C LEU A 85 -5.49 8.26 -8.49
N LEU A 86 -4.42 7.79 -9.13
CA LEU A 86 -3.18 8.55 -9.25
C LEU A 86 -3.41 9.84 -10.05
N ALA A 87 -4.17 9.77 -11.15
CA ALA A 87 -4.55 10.94 -11.93
C ALA A 87 -5.34 11.96 -11.11
N HIS A 88 -6.26 11.47 -10.28
CA HIS A 88 -7.08 12.33 -9.42
C HIS A 88 -6.22 13.02 -8.35
N TYR A 89 -5.41 12.28 -7.62
CA TYR A 89 -4.58 12.84 -6.54
C TYR A 89 -3.44 13.73 -7.03
N ALA A 90 -2.85 13.42 -8.18
CA ALA A 90 -1.78 14.20 -8.77
C ALA A 90 -2.27 15.38 -9.62
N ASP A 91 -3.57 15.44 -9.90
CA ASP A 91 -4.20 16.42 -10.78
C ASP A 91 -3.56 16.44 -12.19
N ILE A 92 -3.37 15.25 -12.74
CA ILE A 92 -2.78 15.03 -14.06
C ILE A 92 -3.79 14.24 -14.90
N PRO A 93 -3.96 14.59 -16.20
CA PRO A 93 -4.86 13.84 -17.08
C PRO A 93 -4.51 12.36 -17.12
N LYS A 94 -5.52 11.50 -16.99
CA LYS A 94 -5.39 10.04 -16.98
C LYS A 94 -4.55 9.48 -18.14
N ARG A 95 -4.72 10.05 -19.33
CA ARG A 95 -3.95 9.69 -20.53
C ARG A 95 -2.45 9.87 -20.31
N LYS A 96 -2.06 10.99 -19.71
CA LYS A 96 -0.66 11.28 -19.38
C LYS A 96 -0.13 10.35 -18.31
N VAL A 97 -0.94 10.09 -17.28
CA VAL A 97 -0.57 9.16 -16.19
C VAL A 97 -0.28 7.78 -16.75
N ARG A 98 -1.13 7.24 -17.60
CA ARG A 98 -0.93 5.93 -18.23
C ARG A 98 0.37 5.87 -19.02
N LYS A 99 0.69 6.94 -19.77
CA LYS A 99 1.94 7.04 -20.50
C LYS A 99 3.15 7.06 -19.57
N HIS A 100 3.09 7.82 -18.49
CA HIS A 100 4.18 7.90 -17.50
C HIS A 100 4.38 6.58 -16.75
N LEU A 101 3.32 5.77 -16.58
CA LEU A 101 3.41 4.46 -15.94
C LEU A 101 4.11 3.42 -16.80
N SER A 102 3.92 3.45 -18.12
CA SER A 102 4.39 2.40 -19.04
C SER A 102 5.60 2.77 -19.88
N ASP A 103 5.88 4.06 -20.07
CA ASP A 103 6.98 4.53 -20.92
C ASP A 103 8.13 5.09 -20.09
N PRO A 104 9.27 4.37 -20.01
CA PRO A 104 10.43 4.83 -19.23
C PRO A 104 11.00 6.17 -19.71
N GLU A 105 10.97 6.44 -21.01
CA GLU A 105 11.45 7.72 -21.58
C GLU A 105 10.53 8.86 -21.15
N ALA A 106 9.21 8.65 -21.19
CA ALA A 106 8.25 9.65 -20.74
C ALA A 106 8.41 9.94 -19.25
N PHE A 107 8.65 8.93 -18.42
CA PHE A 107 8.92 9.09 -16.99
C PHE A 107 10.24 9.83 -16.74
N ALA A 108 11.30 9.47 -17.46
CA ALA A 108 12.62 10.08 -17.31
C ALA A 108 12.63 11.56 -17.74
N SER A 109 11.74 11.97 -18.64
CA SER A 109 11.64 13.35 -19.13
C SER A 109 10.66 14.23 -18.34
N LEU A 110 10.08 13.73 -17.24
CA LEU A 110 9.18 14.51 -16.40
C LEU A 110 9.91 15.68 -15.74
N ASP A 111 9.24 16.84 -15.72
CA ASP A 111 9.73 17.99 -14.98
C ASP A 111 9.56 17.80 -13.45
N GLU A 112 10.26 18.63 -12.70
CA GLU A 112 10.26 18.57 -11.24
C GLU A 112 8.87 18.79 -10.65
N LYS A 113 8.06 19.65 -11.27
CA LYS A 113 6.69 19.93 -10.87
C LYS A 113 5.80 18.70 -10.96
N THR A 114 5.89 17.96 -12.06
CA THR A 114 5.12 16.73 -12.29
C THR A 114 5.59 15.62 -11.33
N LEU A 115 6.90 15.47 -11.18
CA LEU A 115 7.48 14.52 -10.22
C LEU A 115 7.04 14.81 -8.78
N SER A 116 7.01 16.09 -8.38
CA SER A 116 6.51 16.51 -7.07
C SER A 116 5.04 16.19 -6.89
N ALA A 117 4.21 16.36 -7.92
CA ALA A 117 2.79 16.01 -7.87
C ALA A 117 2.58 14.50 -7.64
N TYR A 118 3.34 13.65 -8.33
CA TYR A 118 3.30 12.21 -8.11
C TYR A 118 3.82 11.81 -6.73
N ALA A 119 4.93 12.39 -6.31
CA ALA A 119 5.52 12.13 -5.00
C ALA A 119 4.54 12.47 -3.87
N GLU A 120 3.87 13.62 -3.96
CA GLU A 120 2.85 14.03 -3.00
C GLU A 120 1.65 13.07 -3.01
N ALA A 121 1.16 12.67 -4.18
CA ALA A 121 0.08 11.70 -4.32
C ALA A 121 0.42 10.35 -3.69
N LEU A 122 1.67 9.92 -3.81
CA LEU A 122 2.19 8.66 -3.27
C LEU A 122 2.73 8.80 -1.83
N ARG A 123 2.69 10.00 -1.27
CA ARG A 123 3.19 10.31 0.08
C ARG A 123 4.66 9.92 0.28
N MET A 124 5.49 10.26 -0.69
CA MET A 124 6.93 10.01 -0.67
C MET A 124 7.68 11.23 -1.19
N THR A 125 9.01 11.22 -1.09
CA THR A 125 9.84 12.29 -1.66
C THR A 125 10.11 12.01 -3.15
N VAL A 126 10.46 13.07 -3.89
CA VAL A 126 10.86 12.94 -5.32
C VAL A 126 12.11 12.07 -5.44
N GLU A 127 13.03 12.16 -4.48
CA GLU A 127 14.23 11.34 -4.44
C GLU A 127 13.90 9.86 -4.28
N GLU A 128 13.00 9.51 -3.38
CA GLU A 128 12.51 8.15 -3.21
C GLU A 128 11.84 7.62 -4.48
N LEU A 129 11.06 8.45 -5.16
CA LEU A 129 10.39 8.09 -6.40
C LEU A 129 11.37 7.76 -7.53
N LYS A 130 12.53 8.41 -7.56
CA LYS A 130 13.58 8.18 -8.54
C LYS A 130 14.53 7.04 -8.18
N THR A 131 14.51 6.59 -6.94
CA THR A 131 15.42 5.56 -6.45
C THR A 131 14.85 4.17 -6.71
N PHE A 132 15.65 3.30 -7.33
CA PHE A 132 15.27 1.92 -7.54
C PHE A 132 15.20 1.21 -6.19
N PRO A 133 14.11 0.49 -5.87
CA PRO A 133 13.95 -0.15 -4.58
C PRO A 133 14.97 -1.27 -4.40
N GLU A 134 15.66 -1.26 -3.27
CA GLU A 134 16.49 -2.37 -2.85
C GLU A 134 15.60 -3.46 -2.23
N LYS A 135 15.84 -4.69 -2.63
CA LYS A 135 15.12 -5.83 -2.03
C LYS A 135 15.67 -6.14 -0.64
#